data_5945238cd12acc347053672b7124a68c
#
_entry.id   5945238cd12acc347053672b7124a68c
#
_cell.length_a   1.000
_cell.length_b   1.000
_cell.length_c   1.000
_cell.angle_alpha   90.00
_cell.angle_beta   90.00
_cell.angle_gamma   90.00
#
_symmetry.space_group_name_H-M   'P 1'
#
loop_
_entity.id
_entity.type
_entity.pdbx_description
1 polymer ?
#
loop_
_entity_poly.entity_id
_entity_poly.type
_entity_poly.pdbx_seq_one_letter_code
_entity_poly.pdbx_strand_id
1 'polypeptide(L)'
;MKTSIKKIAHKFFLATLLVLMSSIALAQNTISGKVIDPKGKPVVSANVYIEGTYDGATSDEKGLFSFETTVKGNATLIISSLIHETATLVIDVANYKDKTITLKENVNTLDAVVITAGTLESGDKARVSVLKPLDIVTTAGSAGNIIAALQTLPGTQNVGEDGRLFVRGGEANETQTFVDGIRVAQPYGASTNNLPTRGRFSPFLFSGISFSTGGYSAEYGEALSSVLLLNTQDEPDQNKTEIALMTVGLGVGNTQKWKKSSLSVNAAYINLAPYQKVVPQNIEWNNPFQSLSGETVYRYNFNNGILKLYAAFDSSKFDLNQESVNSPNKVRVDLNNNNFYLNTSYKGGFGNNWQVTTGLSYGYSKNKLGLDLDKLNNDENASHLKFKLRKSISQHVKLAFGTDYFITRFNEDFTPNSGFGGTSGYNSSIAAAFAEGDILFTKNLAAKVGVRASYNDLLDETAVAPRVSLA
;
A
#
# COMPACT_ATOMS: atom_id res chain seq x y z
N MET A 1 -26.38 -34.26 -59.62
CA MET A 1 -26.39 -35.19 -58.51
C MET A 1 -25.20 -35.03 -57.54
N LYS A 2 -23.98 -34.77 -57.98
CA LYS A 2 -22.78 -34.58 -57.11
C LYS A 2 -22.80 -33.33 -56.19
N THR A 3 -23.49 -32.26 -56.57
CA THR A 3 -23.58 -31.00 -55.80
C THR A 3 -24.58 -31.05 -54.62
N SER A 4 -25.61 -31.90 -54.72
CA SER A 4 -26.62 -32.06 -53.70
C SER A 4 -26.09 -32.89 -52.51
N ILE A 5 -25.25 -33.90 -52.79
CA ILE A 5 -24.65 -34.78 -51.77
C ILE A 5 -23.62 -34.02 -50.91
N LYS A 6 -22.83 -33.11 -51.50
CA LYS A 6 -21.89 -32.25 -50.74
C LYS A 6 -22.61 -31.29 -49.78
N LYS A 7 -23.76 -30.74 -50.17
CA LYS A 7 -24.55 -29.86 -49.28
C LYS A 7 -25.18 -30.61 -48.12
N ILE A 8 -25.59 -31.84 -48.35
CA ILE A 8 -26.16 -32.70 -47.26
C ILE A 8 -25.06 -33.14 -46.32
N ALA A 9 -23.90 -33.57 -46.82
CA ALA A 9 -22.76 -33.94 -45.99
C ALA A 9 -22.25 -32.75 -45.14
N HIS A 10 -22.25 -31.53 -45.68
CA HIS A 10 -21.86 -30.32 -44.93
C HIS A 10 -22.84 -29.94 -43.83
N LYS A 11 -24.15 -30.10 -44.06
CA LYS A 11 -25.17 -29.90 -43.03
C LYS A 11 -25.11 -30.97 -41.93
N PHE A 12 -24.83 -32.22 -42.27
CA PHE A 12 -24.64 -33.30 -41.30
C PHE A 12 -23.37 -33.08 -40.48
N PHE A 13 -22.27 -32.67 -41.09
CA PHE A 13 -21.03 -32.34 -40.40
C PHE A 13 -21.21 -31.15 -39.44
N LEU A 14 -21.94 -30.10 -39.87
CA LEU A 14 -22.23 -28.94 -39.01
C LEU A 14 -23.15 -29.30 -37.83
N ALA A 15 -24.15 -30.15 -38.10
CA ALA A 15 -25.05 -30.64 -37.05
C ALA A 15 -24.33 -31.55 -36.03
N THR A 16 -23.42 -32.41 -36.50
CA THR A 16 -22.59 -33.26 -35.62
C THR A 16 -21.60 -32.43 -34.81
N LEU A 17 -21.03 -31.37 -35.40
CA LEU A 17 -20.14 -30.42 -34.69
C LEU A 17 -20.90 -29.64 -33.61
N LEU A 18 -22.15 -29.22 -33.89
CA LEU A 18 -23.03 -28.54 -32.93
C LEU A 18 -23.43 -29.47 -31.76
N VAL A 19 -23.70 -30.74 -32.05
CA VAL A 19 -24.01 -31.76 -30.99
C VAL A 19 -22.76 -32.09 -30.16
N LEU A 20 -21.56 -32.11 -30.76
CA LEU A 20 -20.31 -32.30 -30.03
C LEU A 20 -19.95 -31.06 -29.15
N MET A 21 -20.32 -29.87 -29.60
CA MET A 21 -20.11 -28.65 -28.77
C MET A 21 -21.09 -28.54 -27.59
N SER A 22 -22.27 -29.14 -27.68
CA SER A 22 -23.25 -29.16 -26.58
C SER A 22 -22.94 -30.19 -25.47
N SER A 23 -21.98 -31.08 -25.68
CA SER A 23 -21.61 -32.13 -24.71
C SER A 23 -20.53 -31.67 -23.69
N ILE A 24 -20.03 -30.42 -23.76
CA ILE A 24 -19.12 -29.87 -22.75
C ILE A 24 -19.91 -29.04 -21.72
N ALA A 25 -21.01 -29.58 -21.23
CA ALA A 25 -21.57 -29.12 -19.97
C ALA A 25 -20.71 -29.73 -18.85
N LEU A 26 -19.63 -29.04 -18.47
CA LEU A 26 -18.89 -29.35 -17.26
C LEU A 26 -19.89 -29.23 -16.11
N ALA A 27 -20.16 -30.34 -15.42
CA ALA A 27 -20.98 -30.32 -14.22
C ALA A 27 -20.27 -29.43 -13.19
N GLN A 28 -20.72 -28.20 -13.06
CA GLN A 28 -20.27 -27.27 -12.04
C GLN A 28 -20.99 -27.58 -10.73
N ASN A 29 -20.25 -27.59 -9.63
CA ASN A 29 -20.80 -27.68 -8.30
C ASN A 29 -21.03 -26.28 -7.75
N THR A 30 -22.19 -26.04 -7.16
CA THR A 30 -22.47 -24.76 -6.49
C THR A 30 -22.14 -24.91 -5.01
N ILE A 31 -21.25 -24.05 -4.52
CA ILE A 31 -20.96 -23.89 -3.09
C ILE A 31 -21.70 -22.66 -2.60
N SER A 32 -22.54 -22.84 -1.55
CA SER A 32 -23.32 -21.77 -0.96
C SER A 32 -23.35 -21.86 0.55
N GLY A 33 -23.54 -20.71 1.20
CA GLY A 33 -23.65 -20.66 2.64
C GLY A 33 -23.82 -19.25 3.20
N LYS A 34 -23.73 -19.16 4.52
CA LYS A 34 -23.84 -17.93 5.26
C LYS A 34 -22.67 -17.78 6.23
N VAL A 35 -22.06 -16.59 6.26
CA VAL A 35 -21.00 -16.26 7.20
C VAL A 35 -21.56 -15.36 8.29
N ILE A 36 -21.38 -15.76 9.55
CA ILE A 36 -21.86 -15.02 10.73
C ILE A 36 -20.71 -14.84 11.74
N ASP A 37 -20.85 -13.87 12.64
CA ASP A 37 -20.02 -13.72 13.83
C ASP A 37 -20.52 -14.64 14.99
N PRO A 38 -19.78 -14.74 16.12
CA PRO A 38 -20.22 -15.53 17.28
C PRO A 38 -21.52 -15.02 17.94
N LYS A 39 -21.95 -13.80 17.62
CA LYS A 39 -23.19 -13.17 18.10
C LYS A 39 -24.36 -13.39 17.13
N GLY A 40 -24.12 -14.14 16.05
CA GLY A 40 -25.12 -14.44 15.01
C GLY A 40 -25.38 -13.33 13.99
N LYS A 41 -24.56 -12.27 13.99
CA LYS A 41 -24.67 -11.20 13.00
C LYS A 41 -24.01 -11.61 11.70
N PRO A 42 -24.55 -11.18 10.53
CA PRO A 42 -23.94 -11.45 9.25
C PRO A 42 -22.57 -10.76 9.13
N VAL A 43 -21.60 -11.49 8.65
CA VAL A 43 -20.30 -10.96 8.26
C VAL A 43 -20.37 -10.54 6.80
N VAL A 44 -20.35 -9.26 6.54
CA VAL A 44 -20.41 -8.67 5.20
C VAL A 44 -19.01 -8.60 4.59
N SER A 45 -18.91 -8.80 3.27
CA SER A 45 -17.66 -8.73 2.52
C SER A 45 -16.59 -9.74 3.00
N ALA A 46 -16.98 -10.87 3.54
CA ALA A 46 -16.06 -11.98 3.75
C ALA A 46 -15.73 -12.65 2.41
N ASN A 47 -14.47 -12.85 2.11
CA ASN A 47 -14.02 -13.59 0.94
C ASN A 47 -14.09 -15.08 1.24
N VAL A 48 -14.79 -15.84 0.40
CA VAL A 48 -14.95 -17.28 0.49
C VAL A 48 -14.45 -17.88 -0.80
N TYR A 49 -13.41 -18.73 -0.74
CA TYR A 49 -12.81 -19.32 -1.95
C TYR A 49 -12.20 -20.69 -1.68
N ILE A 50 -12.01 -21.47 -2.74
CA ILE A 50 -11.31 -22.76 -2.68
C ILE A 50 -9.81 -22.53 -2.83
N GLU A 51 -9.04 -23.06 -1.88
CA GLU A 51 -7.58 -22.99 -1.88
C GLU A 51 -6.99 -23.54 -3.19
N GLY A 52 -6.04 -22.77 -3.78
CA GLY A 52 -5.37 -23.16 -5.03
C GLY A 52 -6.20 -22.93 -6.29
N THR A 53 -7.37 -22.26 -6.20
CA THR A 53 -8.21 -21.91 -7.36
C THR A 53 -8.56 -20.41 -7.35
N TYR A 54 -9.21 -19.96 -8.42
CA TYR A 54 -9.85 -18.63 -8.48
C TYR A 54 -11.35 -18.68 -8.18
N ASP A 55 -11.87 -19.86 -7.82
CA ASP A 55 -13.30 -20.06 -7.58
C ASP A 55 -13.66 -19.56 -6.17
N GLY A 56 -14.50 -18.54 -6.10
CA GLY A 56 -14.89 -17.91 -4.85
C GLY A 56 -15.93 -16.83 -5.02
N ALA A 57 -16.45 -16.34 -3.89
CA ALA A 57 -17.38 -15.23 -3.82
C ALA A 57 -17.14 -14.39 -2.56
N THR A 58 -17.70 -13.19 -2.55
CA THR A 58 -17.73 -12.32 -1.37
C THR A 58 -19.13 -12.35 -0.77
N SER A 59 -19.24 -12.45 0.56
CA SER A 59 -20.54 -12.45 1.24
C SER A 59 -21.26 -11.11 1.13
N ASP A 60 -22.58 -11.16 0.94
CA ASP A 60 -23.46 -10.00 0.81
C ASP A 60 -23.81 -9.35 2.17
N GLU A 61 -24.71 -8.35 2.16
CA GLU A 61 -25.19 -7.65 3.36
C GLU A 61 -25.90 -8.57 4.38
N LYS A 62 -26.38 -9.74 3.96
CA LYS A 62 -26.98 -10.76 4.81
C LYS A 62 -26.00 -11.83 5.22
N GLY A 63 -24.72 -11.71 4.79
CA GLY A 63 -23.66 -12.67 5.01
C GLY A 63 -23.74 -13.88 4.07
N LEU A 64 -24.60 -13.87 3.03
CA LEU A 64 -24.77 -14.98 2.10
C LEU A 64 -23.69 -14.93 1.02
N PHE A 65 -23.22 -16.13 0.64
CA PHE A 65 -22.30 -16.31 -0.49
C PHE A 65 -22.72 -17.49 -1.36
N SER A 66 -22.44 -17.42 -2.65
CA SER A 66 -22.64 -18.52 -3.60
C SER A 66 -21.69 -18.38 -4.77
N PHE A 67 -21.05 -19.45 -5.18
CA PHE A 67 -20.21 -19.50 -6.38
C PHE A 67 -20.18 -20.92 -6.97
N GLU A 68 -19.79 -21.00 -8.23
CA GLU A 68 -19.67 -22.25 -8.97
C GLU A 68 -18.19 -22.68 -9.04
N THR A 69 -17.95 -24.00 -9.01
CA THR A 69 -16.62 -24.57 -9.13
C THR A 69 -16.61 -25.84 -9.95
N THR A 70 -15.51 -26.11 -10.61
CA THR A 70 -15.25 -27.36 -11.33
C THR A 70 -14.48 -28.37 -10.49
N VAL A 71 -14.09 -28.02 -9.29
CA VAL A 71 -13.39 -28.89 -8.33
C VAL A 71 -14.30 -30.05 -7.93
N LYS A 72 -13.74 -31.24 -7.78
CA LYS A 72 -14.46 -32.46 -7.39
C LYS A 72 -13.82 -33.08 -6.16
N GLY A 73 -14.67 -33.72 -5.32
CA GLY A 73 -14.21 -34.38 -4.09
C GLY A 73 -13.92 -33.40 -2.96
N ASN A 74 -12.98 -33.74 -2.11
CA ASN A 74 -12.62 -32.92 -0.97
C ASN A 74 -11.74 -31.72 -1.41
N ALA A 75 -12.08 -30.53 -0.92
CA ALA A 75 -11.34 -29.30 -1.14
C ALA A 75 -11.25 -28.47 0.15
N THR A 76 -10.26 -27.62 0.24
CA THR A 76 -10.09 -26.68 1.35
C THR A 76 -10.81 -25.38 1.01
N LEU A 77 -11.86 -25.03 1.77
CA LEU A 77 -12.56 -23.75 1.69
C LEU A 77 -11.91 -22.77 2.68
N ILE A 78 -11.48 -21.62 2.19
CA ILE A 78 -10.91 -20.55 3.00
C ILE A 78 -11.92 -19.41 3.09
N ILE A 79 -12.19 -18.97 4.30
CA ILE A 79 -13.08 -17.85 4.59
C ILE A 79 -12.29 -16.79 5.35
N SER A 80 -12.10 -15.62 4.76
CA SER A 80 -11.34 -14.53 5.34
C SER A 80 -12.16 -13.25 5.39
N SER A 81 -11.99 -12.49 6.45
CA SER A 81 -12.59 -11.16 6.64
C SER A 81 -11.60 -10.27 7.38
N LEU A 82 -11.68 -8.96 7.16
CA LEU A 82 -10.76 -7.98 7.74
C LEU A 82 -10.70 -7.99 9.27
N ILE A 83 -11.80 -8.33 9.93
CA ILE A 83 -11.95 -8.24 11.39
C ILE A 83 -12.13 -9.61 12.06
N HIS A 84 -12.06 -10.69 11.29
CA HIS A 84 -12.28 -12.04 11.81
C HIS A 84 -11.05 -12.92 11.54
N GLU A 85 -10.86 -13.92 12.39
CA GLU A 85 -9.88 -14.97 12.13
C GLU A 85 -10.23 -15.72 10.85
N THR A 86 -9.22 -15.97 10.00
CA THR A 86 -9.43 -16.78 8.80
C THR A 86 -9.82 -18.20 9.19
N ALA A 87 -10.95 -18.66 8.70
CA ALA A 87 -11.40 -20.05 8.88
C ALA A 87 -10.99 -20.90 7.67
N THR A 88 -10.48 -22.07 7.94
CA THR A 88 -10.11 -23.09 6.94
C THR A 88 -10.92 -24.35 7.19
N LEU A 89 -11.71 -24.77 6.20
CA LEU A 89 -12.61 -25.92 6.29
C LEU A 89 -12.32 -26.89 5.17
N VAL A 90 -12.12 -28.16 5.50
CA VAL A 90 -12.12 -29.23 4.50
C VAL A 90 -13.58 -29.60 4.21
N ILE A 91 -14.00 -29.46 2.96
CA ILE A 91 -15.37 -29.66 2.52
C ILE A 91 -15.45 -30.75 1.44
N ASP A 92 -16.55 -31.47 1.37
CA ASP A 92 -16.93 -32.23 0.19
C ASP A 92 -17.73 -31.33 -0.74
N VAL A 93 -17.11 -30.95 -1.85
CA VAL A 93 -17.63 -29.96 -2.81
C VAL A 93 -19.00 -30.30 -3.35
N ALA A 94 -19.29 -31.59 -3.56
CA ALA A 94 -20.57 -32.05 -4.10
C ALA A 94 -21.76 -31.85 -3.12
N ASN A 95 -21.49 -31.86 -1.81
CA ASN A 95 -22.48 -31.84 -0.76
C ASN A 95 -22.48 -30.55 0.10
N TYR A 96 -21.69 -29.52 -0.28
CA TYR A 96 -21.56 -28.30 0.50
C TYR A 96 -22.50 -27.18 0.00
N LYS A 97 -23.71 -27.18 0.54
CA LYS A 97 -24.74 -26.17 0.24
C LYS A 97 -25.37 -25.65 1.52
N ASP A 98 -25.69 -24.36 1.56
CA ASP A 98 -26.45 -23.66 2.60
C ASP A 98 -25.90 -23.85 4.02
N LYS A 99 -24.58 -23.95 4.15
CA LYS A 99 -23.91 -24.10 5.44
C LYS A 99 -23.66 -22.75 6.12
N THR A 100 -23.84 -22.72 7.43
CA THR A 100 -23.48 -21.53 8.23
C THR A 100 -22.07 -21.69 8.77
N ILE A 101 -21.25 -20.67 8.54
CA ILE A 101 -19.86 -20.60 9.01
C ILE A 101 -19.78 -19.49 10.03
N THR A 102 -19.27 -19.79 11.22
CA THR A 102 -19.03 -18.78 12.25
C THR A 102 -17.56 -18.39 12.25
N LEU A 103 -17.27 -17.12 11.96
CA LEU A 103 -15.93 -16.55 12.07
C LEU A 103 -15.74 -15.92 13.44
N LYS A 104 -14.66 -16.28 14.14
CA LYS A 104 -14.29 -15.65 15.40
C LYS A 104 -13.73 -14.24 15.12
N GLU A 105 -14.07 -13.27 15.97
CA GLU A 105 -13.46 -11.94 15.90
C GLU A 105 -11.94 -12.07 16.12
N ASN A 106 -11.15 -11.51 15.22
CA ASN A 106 -9.70 -11.52 15.38
C ASN A 106 -9.30 -10.40 16.34
N VAL A 107 -8.98 -10.78 17.56
CA VAL A 107 -8.58 -9.84 18.63
C VAL A 107 -7.28 -9.10 18.30
N ASN A 108 -6.46 -9.63 17.39
CA ASN A 108 -5.16 -9.08 17.02
C ASN A 108 -5.19 -8.11 15.83
N THR A 109 -6.25 -8.13 15.00
CA THR A 109 -6.36 -7.24 13.81
C THR A 109 -7.03 -5.91 14.10
N LEU A 110 -7.44 -5.65 15.33
CA LEU A 110 -8.22 -4.46 15.71
C LEU A 110 -7.50 -3.12 15.54
N ASP A 111 -6.24 -3.07 15.05
CA ASP A 111 -5.47 -1.86 15.28
C ASP A 111 -4.97 -1.03 14.09
N ALA A 112 -4.85 -1.54 12.90
CA ALA A 112 -4.28 -0.73 11.83
C ALA A 112 -5.30 -0.20 10.83
N VAL A 113 -6.33 -0.97 10.53
CA VAL A 113 -7.33 -0.63 9.49
C VAL A 113 -8.72 -0.41 10.09
N VAL A 114 -9.07 -1.15 11.14
CA VAL A 114 -10.43 -1.15 11.72
C VAL A 114 -10.71 0.07 12.58
N ILE A 115 -9.70 0.74 13.11
CA ILE A 115 -9.93 1.90 13.98
C ILE A 115 -10.27 3.16 13.18
N THR A 116 -9.76 3.26 11.97
CA THR A 116 -10.15 4.34 11.06
C THR A 116 -11.48 4.06 10.38
N ALA A 117 -11.82 2.79 10.15
CA ALA A 117 -13.03 2.42 9.42
C ALA A 117 -14.20 1.98 10.29
N GLY A 118 -14.00 1.54 11.54
CA GLY A 118 -15.07 0.92 12.34
C GLY A 118 -15.75 1.81 13.34
N THR A 119 -15.11 2.89 13.80
CA THR A 119 -15.68 3.80 14.83
C THR A 119 -16.18 5.13 14.28
N LEU A 120 -15.79 5.50 13.04
CA LEU A 120 -16.14 6.78 12.44
C LEU A 120 -16.71 6.62 11.02
N GLU A 121 -17.37 5.50 10.72
CA GLU A 121 -17.74 5.13 9.36
C GLU A 121 -18.70 6.11 8.65
N SER A 122 -19.50 6.88 9.35
CA SER A 122 -20.52 7.73 8.70
C SER A 122 -19.98 9.06 8.17
N GLY A 123 -18.91 9.61 8.76
CA GLY A 123 -18.30 10.89 8.35
C GLY A 123 -16.96 10.74 7.63
N ASP A 124 -16.24 9.66 7.87
CA ASP A 124 -14.88 9.43 7.35
C ASP A 124 -14.83 8.82 5.95
N LYS A 125 -15.90 8.24 5.43
CA LYS A 125 -15.93 7.70 4.05
C LYS A 125 -15.53 8.69 2.96
N ALA A 126 -15.73 9.98 3.22
CA ALA A 126 -15.31 11.06 2.33
C ALA A 126 -13.84 11.51 2.53
N ARG A 127 -13.17 11.09 3.60
CA ARG A 127 -11.84 11.57 3.99
C ARG A 127 -10.79 10.49 4.07
N VAL A 128 -11.19 9.24 4.29
CA VAL A 128 -10.29 8.08 4.37
C VAL A 128 -10.62 7.09 3.27
N SER A 129 -9.63 6.80 2.44
CA SER A 129 -9.72 5.77 1.41
C SER A 129 -8.79 4.62 1.78
N VAL A 130 -9.30 3.39 1.70
CA VAL A 130 -8.51 2.18 1.90
C VAL A 130 -8.44 1.43 0.58
N LEU A 131 -7.24 1.28 0.04
CA LEU A 131 -6.98 0.58 -1.21
C LEU A 131 -6.27 -0.75 -0.93
N LYS A 132 -6.68 -1.78 -1.62
CA LYS A 132 -5.97 -3.07 -1.67
C LYS A 132 -4.96 -3.04 -2.83
N PRO A 133 -3.95 -3.91 -2.83
CA PRO A 133 -3.01 -4.02 -3.95
C PRO A 133 -3.69 -4.18 -5.31
N LEU A 134 -4.76 -4.96 -5.37
CA LEU A 134 -5.52 -5.18 -6.61
C LEU A 134 -6.19 -3.89 -7.10
N ASP A 135 -6.75 -3.08 -6.21
CA ASP A 135 -7.37 -1.80 -6.58
C ASP A 135 -6.35 -0.88 -7.26
N ILE A 136 -5.10 -0.89 -6.77
CA ILE A 136 -4.03 -0.07 -7.34
C ILE A 136 -3.65 -0.52 -8.74
N VAL A 137 -3.43 -1.83 -8.94
CA VAL A 137 -3.00 -2.33 -10.27
C VAL A 137 -4.13 -2.30 -11.30
N THR A 138 -5.39 -2.29 -10.88
CA THR A 138 -6.56 -2.19 -11.77
C THR A 138 -7.04 -0.75 -11.99
N THR A 139 -6.55 0.22 -11.21
CA THR A 139 -6.85 1.63 -11.45
C THR A 139 -6.23 2.10 -12.76
N ALA A 140 -7.06 2.61 -13.66
CA ALA A 140 -6.62 3.10 -14.96
C ALA A 140 -5.55 4.20 -14.81
N GLY A 141 -4.43 4.08 -15.54
CA GLY A 141 -3.33 5.04 -15.50
C GLY A 141 -2.37 4.90 -14.32
N SER A 142 -2.68 4.09 -13.31
CA SER A 142 -1.78 3.92 -12.15
C SER A 142 -0.50 3.14 -12.47
N ALA A 143 -0.57 2.24 -13.45
CA ALA A 143 0.54 1.32 -13.79
C ALA A 143 1.12 0.59 -12.56
N GLY A 144 0.28 0.26 -11.57
CA GLY A 144 0.68 -0.37 -10.33
C GLY A 144 1.38 0.56 -9.32
N ASN A 145 1.38 1.86 -9.55
CA ASN A 145 1.96 2.85 -8.65
C ASN A 145 0.91 3.33 -7.63
N ILE A 146 1.24 3.24 -6.34
CA ILE A 146 0.35 3.65 -5.24
C ILE A 146 -0.04 5.12 -5.38
N ILE A 147 0.91 6.00 -5.63
CA ILE A 147 0.67 7.45 -5.71
C ILE A 147 -0.24 7.79 -6.89
N ALA A 148 0.01 7.20 -8.06
CA ALA A 148 -0.81 7.41 -9.24
C ALA A 148 -2.27 6.91 -9.05
N ALA A 149 -2.46 5.81 -8.32
CA ALA A 149 -3.80 5.36 -7.93
C ALA A 149 -4.47 6.35 -6.96
N LEU A 150 -3.73 6.88 -5.98
CA LEU A 150 -4.25 7.88 -5.05
C LEU A 150 -4.61 9.20 -5.72
N GLN A 151 -3.89 9.60 -6.78
CA GLN A 151 -4.18 10.82 -7.57
C GLN A 151 -5.54 10.78 -8.27
N THR A 152 -6.20 9.62 -8.36
CA THR A 152 -7.57 9.49 -8.90
C THR A 152 -8.66 9.74 -7.84
N LEU A 153 -8.28 9.86 -6.56
CA LEU A 153 -9.23 10.03 -5.46
C LEU A 153 -9.67 11.49 -5.30
N PRO A 154 -10.89 11.73 -4.77
CA PRO A 154 -11.36 13.08 -4.46
C PRO A 154 -10.42 13.80 -3.48
N GLY A 155 -10.12 15.07 -3.76
CA GLY A 155 -9.26 15.91 -2.94
C GLY A 155 -7.78 15.82 -3.25
N THR A 156 -7.38 14.97 -4.19
CA THR A 156 -6.03 14.94 -4.76
C THR A 156 -5.97 15.79 -6.03
N GLN A 157 -4.78 16.22 -6.38
CA GLN A 157 -4.53 17.08 -7.54
C GLN A 157 -3.29 16.61 -8.29
N ASN A 158 -3.33 16.70 -9.62
CA ASN A 158 -2.17 16.58 -10.49
C ASN A 158 -1.62 17.97 -10.76
N VAL A 159 -0.34 18.18 -10.57
CA VAL A 159 0.35 19.44 -10.82
C VAL A 159 1.32 19.27 -11.97
N GLY A 160 0.91 19.66 -13.15
CA GLY A 160 1.69 19.47 -14.38
C GLY A 160 2.08 18.00 -14.58
N GLU A 161 3.35 17.76 -14.86
CA GLU A 161 3.94 16.43 -15.01
C GLU A 161 4.50 15.85 -13.68
N ASP A 162 4.28 16.54 -12.55
CA ASP A 162 4.75 16.06 -11.24
C ASP A 162 3.90 14.90 -10.75
N GLY A 163 4.49 13.74 -10.61
CA GLY A 163 3.81 12.53 -10.15
C GLY A 163 3.75 12.36 -8.63
N ARG A 164 4.09 13.39 -7.84
CA ARG A 164 3.95 13.41 -6.40
C ARG A 164 2.49 13.67 -5.99
N LEU A 165 2.16 13.41 -4.75
CA LEU A 165 0.80 13.52 -4.24
C LEU A 165 0.54 14.92 -3.65
N PHE A 166 -0.28 15.71 -4.31
CA PHE A 166 -0.76 17.00 -3.86
C PHE A 166 -2.20 16.88 -3.36
N VAL A 167 -2.49 17.41 -2.19
CA VAL A 167 -3.78 17.18 -1.52
C VAL A 167 -4.36 18.49 -1.01
N ARG A 168 -5.57 18.83 -1.46
CA ARG A 168 -6.34 20.02 -1.04
C ARG A 168 -5.57 21.34 -1.14
N GLY A 169 -4.77 21.48 -2.19
CA GLY A 169 -3.94 22.67 -2.41
C GLY A 169 -2.63 22.70 -1.61
N GLY A 170 -2.36 21.65 -0.83
CA GLY A 170 -1.09 21.51 -0.13
C GLY A 170 0.02 20.92 -1.00
N GLU A 171 1.25 21.21 -0.65
CA GLU A 171 2.45 20.68 -1.32
C GLU A 171 2.66 19.18 -1.03
N ALA A 172 3.41 18.51 -1.89
CA ALA A 172 3.63 17.07 -1.78
C ALA A 172 4.36 16.63 -0.49
N ASN A 173 5.21 17.50 0.06
CA ASN A 173 5.93 17.30 1.33
C ASN A 173 5.05 17.47 2.57
N GLU A 174 3.85 18.05 2.44
CA GLU A 174 2.86 18.15 3.50
C GLU A 174 2.11 16.84 3.74
N THR A 175 2.19 15.90 2.79
CA THR A 175 1.70 14.54 2.96
C THR A 175 2.74 13.69 3.67
N GLN A 176 2.41 13.17 4.84
CA GLN A 176 3.32 12.29 5.57
C GLN A 176 3.02 10.82 5.28
N THR A 177 4.07 10.07 4.96
CA THR A 177 3.98 8.63 4.66
C THR A 177 4.56 7.80 5.82
N PHE A 178 3.84 6.75 6.19
CA PHE A 178 4.26 5.82 7.25
C PHE A 178 4.17 4.37 6.75
N VAL A 179 5.18 3.55 7.07
CA VAL A 179 5.15 2.11 6.88
C VAL A 179 5.06 1.46 8.26
N ASP A 180 4.02 0.65 8.48
CA ASP A 180 3.71 0.03 9.78
C ASP A 180 3.72 1.03 10.97
N GLY A 181 3.25 2.27 10.70
CA GLY A 181 3.18 3.36 11.68
C GLY A 181 4.48 4.15 11.87
N ILE A 182 5.58 3.81 11.18
CA ILE A 182 6.87 4.47 11.30
C ILE A 182 7.15 5.31 10.04
N ARG A 183 7.58 6.57 10.22
CA ARG A 183 7.72 7.57 9.15
C ARG A 183 8.74 7.16 8.10
N VAL A 184 8.38 7.46 6.85
CA VAL A 184 9.26 7.47 5.68
C VAL A 184 9.52 8.93 5.29
N ALA A 185 10.76 9.37 5.36
CA ALA A 185 11.11 10.76 5.02
C ALA A 185 11.05 11.01 3.50
N GLN A 186 11.52 10.04 2.69
CA GLN A 186 11.57 10.15 1.23
C GLN A 186 10.70 9.08 0.56
N PRO A 187 9.38 9.32 0.39
CA PRO A 187 8.45 8.35 -0.21
C PRO A 187 8.48 8.33 -1.73
N TYR A 188 9.17 9.29 -2.37
CA TYR A 188 9.25 9.44 -3.82
C TYR A 188 10.65 9.16 -4.35
N GLY A 189 10.73 8.66 -5.59
CA GLY A 189 11.96 8.67 -6.37
C GLY A 189 12.32 10.10 -6.80
N ALA A 190 13.59 10.33 -7.08
CA ALA A 190 14.00 11.61 -7.64
C ALA A 190 13.54 11.75 -9.11
N SER A 191 13.25 12.98 -9.51
CA SER A 191 12.83 13.33 -10.85
C SER A 191 13.34 14.73 -11.22
N THR A 192 13.08 15.13 -12.44
CA THR A 192 13.29 16.48 -12.95
C THR A 192 12.01 17.02 -13.56
N ASN A 193 11.98 18.31 -13.89
CA ASN A 193 10.85 18.93 -14.58
C ASN A 193 10.47 18.15 -15.86
N ASN A 194 9.19 18.05 -16.15
CA ASN A 194 8.62 17.32 -17.29
C ASN A 194 8.86 15.81 -17.30
N LEU A 195 9.32 15.23 -16.18
CA LEU A 195 9.35 13.79 -15.99
C LEU A 195 8.59 13.43 -14.73
N PRO A 196 7.55 12.58 -14.81
CA PRO A 196 6.78 12.21 -13.66
C PRO A 196 7.64 11.39 -12.68
N THR A 197 7.71 11.83 -11.43
CA THR A 197 8.25 11.02 -10.35
C THR A 197 7.27 9.91 -10.01
N ARG A 198 7.72 8.91 -9.27
CA ARG A 198 6.89 7.80 -8.81
C ARG A 198 7.11 7.53 -7.34
N GLY A 199 6.08 6.98 -6.70
CA GLY A 199 6.24 6.40 -5.37
C GLY A 199 7.21 5.22 -5.42
N ARG A 200 8.03 5.10 -4.38
CA ARG A 200 9.11 4.09 -4.30
C ARG A 200 8.62 2.69 -3.92
N PHE A 201 7.41 2.58 -3.37
CA PHE A 201 6.93 1.34 -2.77
C PHE A 201 5.98 0.59 -3.70
N SER A 202 6.21 -0.72 -3.81
CA SER A 202 5.31 -1.63 -4.53
C SER A 202 4.07 -1.94 -3.67
N PRO A 203 2.87 -2.03 -4.24
CA PRO A 203 1.67 -2.34 -3.46
C PRO A 203 1.64 -3.77 -2.90
N PHE A 204 2.40 -4.71 -3.47
CA PHE A 204 2.22 -6.15 -3.24
C PHE A 204 2.63 -6.67 -1.86
N LEU A 205 3.46 -5.91 -1.12
CA LEU A 205 3.85 -6.29 0.25
C LEU A 205 2.92 -5.71 1.33
N PHE A 206 1.95 -4.88 0.93
CA PHE A 206 1.01 -4.24 1.86
C PHE A 206 -0.34 -4.95 1.85
N SER A 207 -0.95 -5.11 3.02
CA SER A 207 -2.31 -5.65 3.18
C SER A 207 -3.38 -4.58 3.00
N GLY A 208 -3.04 -3.32 3.27
CA GLY A 208 -3.92 -2.17 3.15
C GLY A 208 -3.12 -0.88 3.04
N ILE A 209 -3.60 0.00 2.19
CA ILE A 209 -3.07 1.33 1.98
C ILE A 209 -4.18 2.29 2.38
N SER A 210 -4.00 2.95 3.53
CA SER A 210 -4.97 3.90 4.05
C SER A 210 -4.50 5.32 3.77
N PHE A 211 -5.34 6.09 3.11
CA PHE A 211 -5.07 7.47 2.76
C PHE A 211 -6.13 8.37 3.39
N SER A 212 -5.68 9.32 4.21
CA SER A 212 -6.56 10.27 4.89
C SER A 212 -6.23 11.71 4.47
N THR A 213 -7.23 12.42 3.97
CA THR A 213 -7.12 13.83 3.59
C THR A 213 -7.55 14.79 4.70
N GLY A 214 -7.68 14.32 5.94
CA GLY A 214 -8.00 15.10 7.13
C GLY A 214 -8.66 14.25 8.22
N GLY A 215 -8.76 14.78 9.45
CA GLY A 215 -9.33 14.06 10.58
C GLY A 215 -8.47 12.91 11.11
N TYR A 216 -7.21 12.82 10.71
CA TYR A 216 -6.30 11.80 11.16
C TYR A 216 -5.89 11.98 12.63
N SER A 217 -5.47 10.88 13.26
CA SER A 217 -5.10 10.80 14.67
C SER A 217 -4.01 11.79 15.08
N ALA A 218 -4.04 12.23 16.33
CA ALA A 218 -2.97 13.02 16.96
C ALA A 218 -1.62 12.28 16.98
N GLU A 219 -1.62 10.97 16.79
CA GLU A 219 -0.43 10.14 16.58
C GLU A 219 0.44 10.63 15.42
N TYR A 220 -0.17 11.17 14.33
CA TYR A 220 0.55 11.56 13.13
C TYR A 220 0.85 13.06 13.14
N GLY A 221 2.11 13.40 13.43
CA GLY A 221 2.62 14.77 13.37
C GLY A 221 3.18 15.13 12.01
N GLU A 222 3.51 16.41 11.83
CA GLU A 222 4.15 16.98 10.63
C GLU A 222 3.31 16.81 9.33
N ALA A 223 2.07 16.31 9.44
CA ALA A 223 1.13 16.18 8.34
C ALA A 223 0.26 17.43 8.27
N LEU A 224 0.41 18.23 7.22
CA LEU A 224 -0.37 19.47 7.04
C LEU A 224 -1.56 19.25 6.12
N SER A 225 -1.41 18.40 5.09
CA SER A 225 -2.47 18.15 4.11
C SER A 225 -3.07 16.74 4.22
N SER A 226 -2.25 15.71 4.38
CA SER A 226 -2.74 14.32 4.40
C SER A 226 -1.78 13.34 5.06
N VAL A 227 -2.27 12.12 5.31
CA VAL A 227 -1.49 11.00 5.85
C VAL A 227 -1.69 9.77 4.98
N LEU A 228 -0.59 9.16 4.58
CA LEU A 228 -0.56 7.89 3.85
C LEU A 228 0.02 6.79 4.75
N LEU A 229 -0.77 5.76 5.03
CA LEU A 229 -0.39 4.61 5.85
C LEU A 229 -0.26 3.38 4.97
N LEU A 230 0.92 2.82 4.93
CA LEU A 230 1.26 1.59 4.24
C LEU A 230 1.46 0.49 5.28
N ASN A 231 0.50 -0.42 5.40
CA ASN A 231 0.58 -1.51 6.36
C ASN A 231 1.04 -2.79 5.66
N THR A 232 2.21 -3.31 6.01
CA THR A 232 2.68 -4.58 5.46
C THR A 232 1.79 -5.72 5.92
N GLN A 233 1.68 -6.77 5.12
CA GLN A 233 0.92 -7.96 5.50
C GLN A 233 1.47 -8.54 6.82
N ASP A 234 0.59 -8.86 7.76
CA ASP A 234 0.96 -9.46 9.04
C ASP A 234 1.36 -10.93 8.87
N GLU A 235 0.60 -11.65 8.05
CA GLU A 235 0.86 -13.04 7.73
C GLU A 235 0.54 -13.33 6.26
N PRO A 236 1.49 -13.87 5.49
CA PRO A 236 1.19 -14.33 4.13
C PRO A 236 0.35 -15.61 4.17
N ASP A 237 -0.55 -15.76 3.21
CA ASP A 237 -1.45 -16.92 3.14
C ASP A 237 -0.68 -18.20 2.83
N GLN A 238 0.27 -18.14 1.89
CA GLN A 238 1.03 -19.30 1.42
C GLN A 238 2.42 -18.93 0.91
N ASN A 239 3.26 -19.94 0.68
CA ASN A 239 4.49 -19.79 -0.06
C ASN A 239 4.15 -19.48 -1.52
N LYS A 240 4.77 -18.46 -2.09
CA LYS A 240 4.54 -18.10 -3.49
C LYS A 240 5.78 -17.50 -4.14
N THR A 241 5.89 -17.70 -5.44
CA THR A 241 6.83 -16.99 -6.30
C THR A 241 6.06 -16.30 -7.40
N GLU A 242 6.36 -15.04 -7.62
CA GLU A 242 5.68 -14.18 -8.59
C GLU A 242 6.71 -13.64 -9.58
N ILE A 243 6.36 -13.66 -10.86
CA ILE A 243 7.17 -13.05 -11.92
C ILE A 243 6.27 -12.08 -12.66
N ALA A 244 6.69 -10.83 -12.73
CA ALA A 244 6.00 -9.77 -13.46
C ALA A 244 6.82 -9.38 -14.70
N LEU A 245 6.26 -9.63 -15.87
CA LEU A 245 6.82 -9.16 -17.13
C LEU A 245 6.14 -7.84 -17.49
N MET A 246 6.94 -6.81 -17.70
CA MET A 246 6.48 -5.48 -18.08
C MET A 246 7.10 -5.09 -19.43
N THR A 247 6.42 -4.24 -20.19
CA THR A 247 6.98 -3.69 -21.44
C THR A 247 8.30 -2.94 -21.24
N VAL A 248 8.57 -2.52 -20.02
CA VAL A 248 9.75 -1.71 -19.64
C VAL A 248 10.63 -2.38 -18.59
N GLY A 249 10.35 -3.64 -18.22
CA GLY A 249 11.15 -4.27 -17.16
C GLY A 249 10.70 -5.66 -16.72
N LEU A 250 11.29 -6.10 -15.64
CA LEU A 250 11.06 -7.40 -15.02
C LEU A 250 10.95 -7.24 -13.51
N GLY A 251 9.96 -7.91 -12.91
CA GLY A 251 9.81 -8.03 -11.47
C GLY A 251 9.83 -9.49 -11.01
N VAL A 252 10.38 -9.74 -9.82
CA VAL A 252 10.39 -11.04 -9.16
C VAL A 252 10.01 -10.86 -7.72
N GLY A 253 9.07 -11.68 -7.25
CA GLY A 253 8.67 -11.76 -5.85
C GLY A 253 8.77 -13.19 -5.33
N ASN A 254 9.17 -13.34 -4.07
CA ASN A 254 9.15 -14.62 -3.38
C ASN A 254 8.68 -14.43 -1.94
N THR A 255 7.78 -15.29 -1.50
CA THR A 255 7.32 -15.34 -0.12
C THR A 255 7.51 -16.76 0.41
N GLN A 256 8.19 -16.86 1.55
CA GLN A 256 8.36 -18.08 2.31
C GLN A 256 7.71 -17.94 3.67
N LYS A 257 6.88 -18.90 4.04
CA LYS A 257 6.19 -18.97 5.32
C LYS A 257 6.69 -20.16 6.12
N TRP A 258 7.02 -19.91 7.38
CA TRP A 258 7.39 -20.93 8.37
C TRP A 258 6.38 -20.89 9.52
N LYS A 259 6.57 -21.75 10.50
CA LYS A 259 5.60 -21.93 11.59
C LYS A 259 5.30 -20.67 12.42
N LYS A 260 6.30 -19.81 12.65
CA LYS A 260 6.18 -18.58 13.45
C LYS A 260 6.74 -17.34 12.73
N SER A 261 7.24 -17.50 11.53
CA SER A 261 7.87 -16.41 10.80
C SER A 261 7.57 -16.50 9.31
N SER A 262 7.80 -15.42 8.61
CA SER A 262 7.74 -15.39 7.15
C SER A 262 8.70 -14.33 6.60
N LEU A 263 9.14 -14.56 5.37
CA LEU A 263 9.96 -13.63 4.62
C LEU A 263 9.31 -13.42 3.25
N SER A 264 9.09 -12.17 2.90
CA SER A 264 8.68 -11.77 1.54
C SER A 264 9.75 -10.87 0.97
N VAL A 265 10.15 -11.11 -0.28
CA VAL A 265 11.14 -10.32 -1.00
C VAL A 265 10.60 -10.01 -2.37
N ASN A 266 10.67 -8.74 -2.78
CA ASN A 266 10.38 -8.29 -4.14
C ASN A 266 11.59 -7.57 -4.70
N ALA A 267 11.85 -7.75 -5.99
CA ALA A 267 12.84 -6.99 -6.74
C ALA A 267 12.28 -6.65 -8.12
N ALA A 268 12.60 -5.47 -8.62
CA ALA A 268 12.21 -5.04 -9.96
C ALA A 268 13.35 -4.29 -10.63
N TYR A 269 13.49 -4.53 -11.94
CA TYR A 269 14.39 -3.79 -12.82
C TYR A 269 13.57 -3.17 -13.93
N ILE A 270 13.71 -1.86 -14.12
CA ILE A 270 13.06 -1.09 -15.16
C ILE A 270 14.13 -0.50 -16.07
N ASN A 271 13.90 -0.56 -17.39
CA ASN A 271 14.73 0.08 -18.40
C ASN A 271 13.85 0.53 -19.57
N LEU A 272 13.80 1.83 -19.81
CA LEU A 272 12.98 2.39 -20.87
C LEU A 272 13.61 2.28 -22.27
N ALA A 273 14.89 1.92 -22.41
CA ALA A 273 15.57 1.88 -23.70
C ALA A 273 14.89 0.98 -24.75
N PRO A 274 14.42 -0.25 -24.45
CA PRO A 274 13.70 -1.08 -25.43
C PRO A 274 12.36 -0.45 -25.86
N TYR A 275 11.63 0.15 -24.93
CA TYR A 275 10.35 0.78 -25.21
C TYR A 275 10.50 1.99 -26.14
N GLN A 276 11.50 2.83 -25.90
CA GLN A 276 11.76 4.04 -26.69
C GLN A 276 12.17 3.73 -28.15
N LYS A 277 12.75 2.56 -28.40
CA LYS A 277 13.04 2.11 -29.78
C LYS A 277 11.77 1.80 -30.59
N VAL A 278 10.69 1.43 -29.90
CA VAL A 278 9.41 1.05 -30.53
C VAL A 278 8.44 2.22 -30.54
N VAL A 279 8.43 3.03 -29.48
CA VAL A 279 7.54 4.18 -29.31
C VAL A 279 8.39 5.45 -29.28
N PRO A 280 8.48 6.21 -30.40
CA PRO A 280 9.22 7.46 -30.42
C PRO A 280 8.65 8.46 -29.42
N GLN A 281 9.53 9.19 -28.75
CA GLN A 281 9.18 10.24 -27.78
C GLN A 281 9.84 11.54 -28.20
N ASN A 282 9.27 12.67 -27.76
CA ASN A 282 9.82 14.01 -28.02
C ASN A 282 11.00 14.34 -27.09
N ILE A 283 11.32 13.47 -26.11
CA ILE A 283 12.43 13.65 -25.19
C ILE A 283 13.70 13.08 -25.83
N GLU A 284 14.75 13.85 -25.82
CA GLU A 284 16.08 13.45 -26.34
C GLU A 284 16.89 12.79 -25.21
N TRP A 285 16.93 11.46 -25.22
CA TRP A 285 17.61 10.66 -24.23
C TRP A 285 19.06 10.38 -24.63
N ASN A 286 20.01 10.78 -23.80
CA ASN A 286 21.41 10.30 -23.87
C ASN A 286 21.51 8.92 -23.20
N ASN A 287 20.85 8.76 -22.05
CA ASN A 287 20.73 7.51 -21.33
C ASN A 287 19.27 7.35 -20.82
N PRO A 288 18.47 6.47 -21.41
CA PRO A 288 17.11 6.22 -20.96
C PRO A 288 17.03 5.85 -19.47
N PHE A 289 15.90 6.20 -18.86
CA PHE A 289 15.65 5.87 -17.45
C PHE A 289 15.86 4.39 -17.17
N GLN A 290 16.64 4.11 -16.13
CA GLN A 290 16.87 2.78 -15.56
C GLN A 290 16.66 2.84 -14.06
N SER A 291 16.04 1.82 -13.49
CA SER A 291 15.86 1.68 -12.04
C SER A 291 15.99 0.23 -11.62
N LEU A 292 16.66 0.01 -10.49
CA LEU A 292 16.69 -1.25 -9.76
C LEU A 292 16.12 -0.97 -8.36
N SER A 293 15.07 -1.69 -8.01
CA SER A 293 14.44 -1.57 -6.69
C SER A 293 14.26 -2.93 -6.03
N GLY A 294 14.19 -2.93 -4.71
CA GLY A 294 13.92 -4.14 -3.94
C GLY A 294 13.31 -3.81 -2.59
N GLU A 295 12.43 -4.69 -2.16
CA GLU A 295 11.74 -4.60 -0.88
C GLU A 295 11.73 -5.96 -0.19
N THR A 296 11.83 -5.96 1.12
CA THR A 296 11.73 -7.18 1.92
C THR A 296 10.96 -6.93 3.20
N VAL A 297 10.18 -7.92 3.62
CA VAL A 297 9.48 -7.94 4.91
C VAL A 297 9.77 -9.25 5.59
N TYR A 298 10.46 -9.21 6.73
CA TYR A 298 10.57 -10.32 7.65
C TYR A 298 9.57 -10.14 8.78
N ARG A 299 8.85 -11.20 9.17
CA ARG A 299 7.83 -11.21 10.21
C ARG A 299 8.11 -12.32 11.18
N TYR A 300 7.94 -12.04 12.47
CA TYR A 300 8.02 -13.04 13.52
C TYR A 300 6.85 -12.89 14.48
N ASN A 301 6.03 -13.95 14.58
CA ASN A 301 4.85 -14.00 15.43
C ASN A 301 5.22 -14.53 16.81
N PHE A 302 5.04 -13.69 17.84
CA PHE A 302 5.02 -14.08 19.25
C PHE A 302 3.61 -14.51 19.63
N ASN A 303 3.44 -15.08 20.82
CA ASN A 303 2.11 -15.48 21.29
C ASN A 303 1.13 -14.29 21.38
N ASN A 304 1.63 -13.10 21.75
CA ASN A 304 0.81 -11.91 21.95
C ASN A 304 1.29 -10.70 21.15
N GLY A 305 1.95 -10.91 20.03
CA GLY A 305 2.44 -9.80 19.23
C GLY A 305 3.19 -10.22 17.99
N ILE A 306 3.49 -9.26 17.14
CA ILE A 306 4.23 -9.44 15.91
C ILE A 306 5.40 -8.44 15.86
N LEU A 307 6.55 -8.92 15.46
CA LEU A 307 7.71 -8.12 15.09
C LEU A 307 7.82 -8.15 13.56
N LYS A 308 7.96 -6.99 12.96
CA LYS A 308 8.21 -6.82 11.55
C LYS A 308 9.52 -6.07 11.32
N LEU A 309 10.25 -6.49 10.31
CA LEU A 309 11.41 -5.77 9.78
C LEU A 309 11.16 -5.58 8.29
N TYR A 310 11.04 -4.33 7.89
CA TYR A 310 10.85 -3.94 6.49
C TYR A 310 12.08 -3.19 6.00
N ALA A 311 12.60 -3.57 4.85
CA ALA A 311 13.65 -2.83 4.18
C ALA A 311 13.30 -2.61 2.71
N ALA A 312 13.66 -1.44 2.19
CA ALA A 312 13.49 -1.07 0.79
C ALA A 312 14.73 -0.34 0.28
N PHE A 313 15.13 -0.64 -0.94
CA PHE A 313 16.12 0.14 -1.66
C PHE A 313 15.63 0.48 -3.07
N ASP A 314 16.11 1.57 -3.59
CA ASP A 314 15.85 2.03 -4.95
C ASP A 314 17.07 2.76 -5.47
N SER A 315 17.49 2.42 -6.69
CA SER A 315 18.57 3.08 -7.40
C SER A 315 18.11 3.39 -8.81
N SER A 316 18.08 4.66 -9.17
CA SER A 316 17.62 5.12 -10.48
C SER A 316 18.59 6.09 -11.13
N LYS A 317 18.66 6.08 -12.45
CA LYS A 317 19.49 6.98 -13.24
C LYS A 317 18.88 7.25 -14.60
N PHE A 318 19.16 8.44 -15.11
CA PHE A 318 18.88 8.82 -16.50
C PHE A 318 19.73 10.03 -16.92
N ASP A 319 19.84 10.23 -18.23
CA ASP A 319 20.50 11.38 -18.84
C ASP A 319 19.72 11.78 -20.08
N LEU A 320 19.30 13.03 -20.18
CA LEU A 320 18.47 13.56 -21.25
C LEU A 320 18.78 15.02 -21.55
N ASN A 321 18.38 15.47 -22.73
CA ASN A 321 18.36 16.88 -23.10
C ASN A 321 16.91 17.35 -23.16
N GLN A 322 16.55 18.35 -22.38
CA GLN A 322 15.19 18.92 -22.33
C GLN A 322 15.18 20.40 -22.69
N GLU A 323 14.07 20.86 -23.21
CA GLU A 323 13.84 22.27 -23.45
C GLU A 323 13.72 23.03 -22.11
N SER A 324 14.23 24.23 -22.08
CA SER A 324 14.17 25.13 -20.93
C SER A 324 13.67 26.50 -21.35
N VAL A 325 12.73 27.05 -20.58
CA VAL A 325 12.21 28.43 -20.84
C VAL A 325 13.26 29.49 -20.59
N ASN A 326 14.33 29.19 -19.86
CA ASN A 326 15.39 30.09 -19.49
C ASN A 326 16.63 29.98 -20.40
N SER A 327 16.64 29.09 -21.38
CA SER A 327 17.77 28.86 -22.28
C SER A 327 17.27 28.65 -23.71
N PRO A 328 17.92 29.29 -24.72
CA PRO A 328 17.62 29.03 -26.12
C PRO A 328 18.06 27.62 -26.58
N ASN A 329 18.94 26.99 -25.83
CA ASN A 329 19.42 25.64 -26.08
C ASN A 329 18.79 24.68 -25.10
N LYS A 330 18.68 23.39 -25.49
CA LYS A 330 18.30 22.31 -24.57
C LYS A 330 19.32 22.22 -23.44
N VAL A 331 18.82 21.97 -22.23
CA VAL A 331 19.63 21.76 -21.03
C VAL A 331 19.78 20.26 -20.83
N ARG A 332 21.01 19.80 -20.67
CA ARG A 332 21.28 18.41 -20.30
C ARG A 332 21.00 18.22 -18.82
N VAL A 333 20.24 17.16 -18.53
CA VAL A 333 19.94 16.73 -17.17
C VAL A 333 20.43 15.30 -16.98
N ASP A 334 21.42 15.12 -16.11
CA ASP A 334 21.96 13.83 -15.69
C ASP A 334 21.62 13.62 -14.23
N LEU A 335 20.83 12.60 -13.93
CA LEU A 335 20.36 12.30 -12.58
C LEU A 335 20.73 10.89 -12.16
N ASN A 336 21.31 10.78 -10.96
CA ASN A 336 21.55 9.51 -10.25
C ASN A 336 21.02 9.63 -8.83
N ASN A 337 20.02 8.79 -8.49
CA ASN A 337 19.37 8.76 -7.19
C ASN A 337 19.52 7.38 -6.56
N ASN A 338 19.89 7.35 -5.29
CA ASN A 338 19.99 6.12 -4.49
C ASN A 338 19.26 6.33 -3.17
N ASN A 339 18.37 5.42 -2.84
CA ASN A 339 17.58 5.47 -1.62
C ASN A 339 17.65 4.14 -0.88
N PHE A 340 17.66 4.23 0.43
CA PHE A 340 17.54 3.10 1.33
C PHE A 340 16.57 3.46 2.47
N TYR A 341 15.73 2.51 2.87
CA TYR A 341 14.85 2.65 4.03
C TYR A 341 14.82 1.34 4.79
N LEU A 342 14.98 1.42 6.10
CA LEU A 342 14.86 0.31 7.03
C LEU A 342 13.88 0.69 8.13
N ASN A 343 13.00 -0.24 8.50
CA ASN A 343 12.02 -0.07 9.55
C ASN A 343 11.93 -1.36 10.37
N THR A 344 11.88 -1.21 11.67
CA THR A 344 11.57 -2.29 12.60
C THR A 344 10.38 -1.85 13.43
N SER A 345 9.32 -2.63 13.46
CA SER A 345 8.11 -2.36 14.22
C SER A 345 7.69 -3.58 15.03
N TYR A 346 7.28 -3.35 16.26
CA TYR A 346 6.67 -4.34 17.14
C TYR A 346 5.30 -3.87 17.57
N LYS A 347 4.33 -4.76 17.51
CA LYS A 347 2.98 -4.56 17.99
C LYS A 347 2.57 -5.76 18.82
N GLY A 348 2.06 -5.54 20.04
CA GLY A 348 1.66 -6.63 20.90
C GLY A 348 0.71 -6.22 22.01
N GLY A 349 -0.05 -7.19 22.49
CA GLY A 349 -0.97 -7.03 23.62
C GLY A 349 -0.34 -7.49 24.93
N PHE A 350 -0.66 -6.82 26.04
CA PHE A 350 -0.25 -7.24 27.36
C PHE A 350 -1.29 -6.86 28.42
N GLY A 351 -1.28 -7.59 29.54
CA GLY A 351 -2.21 -7.36 30.64
C GLY A 351 -3.67 -7.31 30.19
N ASN A 352 -4.48 -6.52 30.91
CA ASN A 352 -5.90 -6.36 30.63
C ASN A 352 -6.13 -5.28 29.58
N ASN A 353 -6.28 -5.65 28.30
CA ASN A 353 -6.64 -4.76 27.15
C ASN A 353 -5.64 -3.63 26.90
N TRP A 354 -4.37 -3.82 27.24
CA TRP A 354 -3.28 -2.95 26.85
C TRP A 354 -2.65 -3.44 25.55
N GLN A 355 -2.22 -2.50 24.73
CA GLN A 355 -1.48 -2.75 23.51
C GLN A 355 -0.31 -1.78 23.43
N VAL A 356 0.84 -2.29 23.02
CA VAL A 356 2.03 -1.50 22.73
C VAL A 356 2.31 -1.56 21.22
N THR A 357 2.67 -0.43 20.66
CA THR A 357 3.27 -0.31 19.34
C THR A 357 4.55 0.50 19.49
N THR A 358 5.65 -0.05 19.02
CA THR A 358 6.94 0.64 19.04
C THR A 358 7.72 0.33 17.78
N GLY A 359 8.59 1.22 17.38
CA GLY A 359 9.41 0.99 16.20
C GLY A 359 10.46 2.05 15.97
N LEU A 360 11.37 1.72 15.08
CA LEU A 360 12.49 2.56 14.67
C LEU A 360 12.62 2.49 13.15
N SER A 361 12.88 3.62 12.49
CA SER A 361 13.30 3.63 11.09
C SER A 361 14.59 4.42 10.89
N TYR A 362 15.26 4.07 9.81
CA TYR A 362 16.38 4.80 9.23
C TYR A 362 16.18 4.89 7.72
N GLY A 363 16.26 6.08 7.18
CA GLY A 363 16.23 6.39 5.76
C GLY A 363 17.49 7.10 5.31
N TYR A 364 17.96 6.77 4.13
CA TYR A 364 19.06 7.44 3.45
C TYR A 364 18.66 7.70 2.00
N SER A 365 18.88 8.94 1.54
CA SER A 365 18.68 9.35 0.15
C SER A 365 19.89 10.12 -0.33
N LYS A 366 20.36 9.82 -1.53
CA LYS A 366 21.43 10.55 -2.19
C LYS A 366 21.05 10.85 -3.62
N ASN A 367 21.05 12.14 -3.95
CA ASN A 367 20.85 12.66 -5.28
C ASN A 367 22.13 13.27 -5.83
N LYS A 368 22.42 12.97 -7.08
CA LYS A 368 23.41 13.66 -7.89
C LYS A 368 22.72 14.16 -9.14
N LEU A 369 22.61 15.44 -9.28
CA LEU A 369 21.97 16.10 -10.42
C LEU A 369 23.01 16.95 -11.14
N GLY A 370 23.23 16.66 -12.42
CA GLY A 370 23.96 17.50 -13.37
C GLY A 370 22.97 18.31 -14.22
N LEU A 371 23.17 19.61 -14.31
CA LEU A 371 22.43 20.52 -15.19
C LEU A 371 23.44 21.18 -16.12
N ASP A 372 23.60 20.66 -17.34
CA ASP A 372 24.71 20.93 -18.22
C ASP A 372 26.06 20.68 -17.53
N LEU A 373 26.75 21.74 -17.11
CA LEU A 373 28.04 21.68 -16.41
C LEU A 373 27.92 21.95 -14.91
N ASP A 374 26.75 22.39 -14.44
CA ASP A 374 26.47 22.59 -13.03
C ASP A 374 26.16 21.26 -12.34
N LYS A 375 26.58 21.16 -11.08
CA LYS A 375 26.34 19.95 -10.28
C LYS A 375 25.68 20.28 -8.96
N LEU A 376 24.60 19.59 -8.66
CA LEU A 376 23.92 19.65 -7.38
C LEU A 376 23.90 18.26 -6.78
N ASN A 377 24.59 18.07 -5.65
CA ASN A 377 24.58 16.84 -4.90
C ASN A 377 23.90 17.08 -3.56
N ASN A 378 22.92 16.26 -3.22
CA ASN A 378 22.37 16.30 -1.88
C ASN A 378 22.24 14.91 -1.27
N ASP A 379 22.35 14.84 0.04
CA ASP A 379 22.11 13.65 0.81
C ASP A 379 21.25 13.96 2.05
N GLU A 380 20.34 13.05 2.34
CA GLU A 380 19.49 13.14 3.51
C GLU A 380 19.56 11.83 4.31
N ASN A 381 19.72 11.97 5.61
CA ASN A 381 19.60 10.90 6.58
C ASN A 381 18.43 11.23 7.52
N ALA A 382 17.50 10.31 7.67
CA ALA A 382 16.34 10.52 8.52
C ALA A 382 16.08 9.29 9.39
N SER A 383 15.77 9.51 10.67
CA SER A 383 15.41 8.47 11.62
C SER A 383 14.13 8.83 12.36
N HIS A 384 13.37 7.82 12.74
CA HIS A 384 12.17 7.99 13.56
C HIS A 384 12.11 6.89 14.61
N LEU A 385 11.98 7.29 15.86
CA LEU A 385 11.70 6.40 17.00
C LEU A 385 10.28 6.68 17.49
N LYS A 386 9.49 5.63 17.63
CA LYS A 386 8.09 5.70 18.08
C LYS A 386 7.83 4.77 19.24
N PHE A 387 7.04 5.25 20.19
CA PHE A 387 6.46 4.46 21.24
C PHE A 387 5.00 4.86 21.45
N LYS A 388 4.07 3.89 21.42
CA LYS A 388 2.64 4.11 21.63
C LYS A 388 2.08 3.04 22.55
N LEU A 389 1.27 3.46 23.50
CA LEU A 389 0.43 2.63 24.33
C LEU A 389 -1.04 2.91 24.03
N ARG A 390 -1.83 1.86 23.98
CA ARG A 390 -3.28 1.94 23.83
C ARG A 390 -3.95 1.13 24.92
N LYS A 391 -5.03 1.67 25.46
CA LYS A 391 -5.89 1.01 26.47
C LYS A 391 -7.32 1.00 25.98
N SER A 392 -7.92 -0.17 25.85
CA SER A 392 -9.37 -0.31 25.70
C SER A 392 -10.00 -0.35 27.09
N ILE A 393 -10.65 0.76 27.48
CA ILE A 393 -11.32 0.89 28.80
C ILE A 393 -12.65 0.14 28.74
N SER A 394 -13.40 0.31 27.66
CA SER A 394 -14.66 -0.34 27.40
C SER A 394 -14.85 -0.56 25.89
N GLN A 395 -15.97 -1.13 25.49
CA GLN A 395 -16.35 -1.21 24.07
C GLN A 395 -16.60 0.18 23.43
N HIS A 396 -16.79 1.20 24.25
CA HIS A 396 -17.12 2.55 23.83
C HIS A 396 -15.97 3.55 24.00
N VAL A 397 -14.94 3.23 24.79
CA VAL A 397 -13.87 4.18 25.10
C VAL A 397 -12.51 3.49 24.94
N LYS A 398 -11.68 4.07 24.10
CA LYS A 398 -10.29 3.67 23.91
C LYS A 398 -9.41 4.90 24.09
N LEU A 399 -8.27 4.74 24.78
CA LEU A 399 -7.27 5.78 24.97
C LEU A 399 -5.98 5.36 24.29
N ALA A 400 -5.31 6.31 23.64
CA ALA A 400 -3.99 6.14 23.08
C ALA A 400 -3.09 7.28 23.54
N PHE A 401 -1.83 7.00 23.85
CA PHE A 401 -0.80 7.97 24.15
C PHE A 401 0.56 7.44 23.71
N GLY A 402 1.42 8.36 23.34
CA GLY A 402 2.74 7.97 22.86
C GLY A 402 3.67 9.13 22.61
N THR A 403 4.86 8.77 22.17
CA THR A 403 5.93 9.70 21.84
C THR A 403 6.56 9.35 20.51
N ASP A 404 7.02 10.38 19.80
CA ASP A 404 7.82 10.28 18.60
C ASP A 404 9.10 11.10 18.75
N TYR A 405 10.20 10.60 18.20
CA TYR A 405 11.44 11.35 18.06
C TYR A 405 11.97 11.21 16.66
N PHE A 406 12.06 12.33 15.95
CA PHE A 406 12.54 12.40 14.57
C PHE A 406 13.92 13.07 14.55
N ILE A 407 14.81 12.55 13.72
CA ILE A 407 16.10 13.18 13.42
C ILE A 407 16.21 13.26 11.92
N THR A 408 16.57 14.44 11.39
CA THR A 408 16.83 14.64 9.96
C THR A 408 18.14 15.41 9.81
N ARG A 409 19.01 14.92 8.94
CA ARG A 409 20.24 15.60 8.52
C ARG A 409 20.21 15.71 7.02
N PHE A 410 20.27 16.93 6.53
CA PHE A 410 20.31 17.24 5.09
C PHE A 410 21.57 18.01 4.79
N ASN A 411 22.28 17.62 3.72
CA ASN A 411 23.42 18.31 3.19
C ASN A 411 23.23 18.51 1.69
N GLU A 412 23.64 19.66 1.20
CA GLU A 412 23.63 20.00 -0.21
C GLU A 412 24.94 20.64 -0.60
N ASP A 413 25.48 20.22 -1.75
CA ASP A 413 26.70 20.76 -2.35
C ASP A 413 26.36 21.19 -3.79
N PHE A 414 26.47 22.47 -4.04
CA PHE A 414 26.28 23.06 -5.36
C PHE A 414 27.64 23.49 -5.95
N THR A 415 28.01 22.92 -7.08
CA THR A 415 29.23 23.23 -7.84
C THR A 415 28.80 23.77 -9.20
N PRO A 416 28.79 25.11 -9.40
CA PRO A 416 28.50 25.70 -10.69
C PRO A 416 29.70 25.57 -11.65
N ASN A 417 29.42 25.60 -12.95
CA ASN A 417 30.44 25.63 -13.99
C ASN A 417 31.27 26.93 -13.92
N SER A 418 30.67 28.03 -13.48
CA SER A 418 31.30 29.31 -13.33
C SER A 418 30.86 30.00 -12.04
N GLY A 419 31.75 30.69 -11.37
CA GLY A 419 31.44 31.36 -10.11
C GLY A 419 31.77 30.54 -8.88
N PHE A 420 31.18 30.94 -7.75
CA PHE A 420 31.41 30.27 -6.46
C PHE A 420 30.35 29.23 -6.18
N GLY A 421 30.79 28.01 -5.95
CA GLY A 421 29.97 26.97 -5.38
C GLY A 421 29.74 27.15 -3.87
N GLY A 422 28.90 26.35 -3.30
CA GLY A 422 28.61 26.40 -1.88
C GLY A 422 27.99 25.11 -1.35
N THR A 423 28.14 24.95 -0.05
CA THR A 423 27.48 23.88 0.70
C THR A 423 26.41 24.47 1.60
N SER A 424 25.29 23.84 1.68
CA SER A 424 24.20 24.15 2.60
C SER A 424 23.71 22.89 3.30
N GLY A 425 22.92 23.05 4.35
CA GLY A 425 22.35 21.92 5.03
C GLY A 425 21.80 22.28 6.40
N TYR A 426 21.14 21.30 7.02
CA TYR A 426 20.62 21.45 8.36
C TYR A 426 20.61 20.11 9.10
N ASN A 427 20.63 20.21 10.43
CA ASN A 427 20.31 19.12 11.34
C ASN A 427 19.07 19.55 12.12
N SER A 428 18.07 18.72 12.16
CA SER A 428 16.85 18.96 12.92
C SER A 428 16.46 17.74 13.71
N SER A 429 16.02 17.95 14.94
CA SER A 429 15.34 16.93 15.71
C SER A 429 13.97 17.44 16.20
N ILE A 430 12.98 16.55 16.19
CA ILE A 430 11.64 16.87 16.66
C ILE A 430 11.26 15.84 17.72
N ALA A 431 11.06 16.29 18.97
CA ALA A 431 10.50 15.49 20.03
C ALA A 431 9.00 15.79 20.16
N ALA A 432 8.16 14.76 20.17
CA ALA A 432 6.72 14.94 20.27
C ALA A 432 6.07 13.94 21.22
N ALA A 433 4.96 14.36 21.84
CA ALA A 433 4.09 13.49 22.62
C ALA A 433 2.63 13.74 22.23
N PHE A 434 1.82 12.69 22.31
CA PHE A 434 0.40 12.80 22.01
C PHE A 434 -0.45 11.99 22.99
N ALA A 435 -1.70 12.43 23.14
CA ALA A 435 -2.76 11.69 23.82
C ALA A 435 -4.06 11.83 23.03
N GLU A 436 -4.82 10.75 22.90
CA GLU A 436 -6.05 10.71 22.13
C GLU A 436 -7.06 9.76 22.78
N GLY A 437 -8.34 10.15 22.77
CA GLY A 437 -9.47 9.34 23.15
C GLY A 437 -10.40 9.11 22.00
N ASP A 438 -10.74 7.86 21.73
CA ASP A 438 -11.82 7.44 20.83
C ASP A 438 -13.06 7.11 21.66
N ILE A 439 -14.16 7.79 21.42
CA ILE A 439 -15.40 7.69 22.18
C ILE A 439 -16.56 7.37 21.24
N LEU A 440 -17.18 6.23 21.42
CA LEU A 440 -18.40 5.83 20.71
C LEU A 440 -19.60 6.13 21.60
N PHE A 441 -20.30 7.23 21.33
CA PHE A 441 -21.48 7.63 22.10
C PHE A 441 -22.70 6.74 21.79
N THR A 442 -22.91 6.48 20.49
CA THR A 442 -23.99 5.63 19.99
C THR A 442 -23.45 4.81 18.80
N LYS A 443 -24.28 3.94 18.23
CA LYS A 443 -23.91 3.20 17.00
C LYS A 443 -23.64 4.12 15.80
N ASN A 444 -24.14 5.35 15.85
CA ASN A 444 -24.10 6.33 14.76
C ASN A 444 -23.39 7.64 15.13
N LEU A 445 -22.85 7.73 16.33
CA LEU A 445 -22.12 8.93 16.77
C LEU A 445 -20.87 8.54 17.52
N ALA A 446 -19.73 8.94 16.96
CA ALA A 446 -18.42 8.76 17.55
C ALA A 446 -17.64 10.08 17.56
N ALA A 447 -16.79 10.26 18.55
CA ALA A 447 -15.85 11.36 18.60
C ALA A 447 -14.42 10.85 18.84
N LYS A 448 -13.49 11.54 18.22
CA LYS A 448 -12.07 11.40 18.47
C LYS A 448 -11.55 12.75 18.97
N VAL A 449 -10.96 12.78 20.13
CA VAL A 449 -10.41 13.99 20.76
C VAL A 449 -8.97 13.72 21.14
N GLY A 450 -8.06 14.53 20.66
CA GLY A 450 -6.63 14.35 20.90
C GLY A 450 -5.89 15.68 21.00
N VAL A 451 -4.67 15.57 21.51
CA VAL A 451 -3.69 16.65 21.55
C VAL A 451 -2.32 16.10 21.23
N ARG A 452 -1.55 16.84 20.48
CA ARG A 452 -0.13 16.61 20.22
C ARG A 452 0.66 17.85 20.60
N ALA A 453 1.75 17.66 21.34
CA ALA A 453 2.75 18.68 21.59
C ALA A 453 4.06 18.24 20.96
N SER A 454 4.78 19.16 20.32
CA SER A 454 6.07 18.90 19.69
C SER A 454 7.04 20.07 19.93
N TYR A 455 8.31 19.75 20.02
CA TYR A 455 9.41 20.72 20.06
C TYR A 455 10.37 20.42 18.92
N ASN A 456 10.67 21.46 18.13
CA ASN A 456 11.63 21.42 17.02
C ASN A 456 12.89 22.21 17.43
N ASP A 457 14.03 21.53 17.50
CA ASP A 457 15.30 22.13 17.94
C ASP A 457 15.89 23.11 16.90
N LEU A 458 15.67 22.86 15.62
CA LEU A 458 16.16 23.74 14.55
C LEU A 458 15.47 25.12 14.57
N LEU A 459 14.17 25.14 14.87
CA LEU A 459 13.35 26.35 14.92
C LEU A 459 13.27 26.95 16.33
N ASP A 460 13.74 26.24 17.33
CA ASP A 460 13.56 26.56 18.77
C ASP A 460 12.08 26.84 19.12
N GLU A 461 11.18 26.02 18.56
CA GLU A 461 9.73 26.23 18.63
C GLU A 461 9.01 25.05 19.26
N THR A 462 8.05 25.38 20.14
CA THR A 462 7.10 24.42 20.69
C THR A 462 5.73 24.65 20.06
N ALA A 463 5.13 23.60 19.51
CA ALA A 463 3.78 23.62 18.97
C ALA A 463 2.84 22.70 19.75
N VAL A 464 1.60 23.15 19.94
CA VAL A 464 0.52 22.33 20.52
C VAL A 464 -0.65 22.30 19.57
N ALA A 465 -1.05 21.10 19.13
CA ALA A 465 -2.07 20.87 18.13
C ALA A 465 -3.24 20.06 18.73
N PRO A 466 -4.32 20.69 19.20
CA PRO A 466 -5.54 19.98 19.54
C PRO A 466 -6.25 19.49 18.27
N ARG A 467 -6.87 18.31 18.37
CA ARG A 467 -7.61 17.68 17.28
C ARG A 467 -8.93 17.14 17.75
N VAL A 468 -10.00 17.42 17.01
CA VAL A 468 -11.34 16.89 17.27
C VAL A 468 -11.94 16.43 15.96
N SER A 469 -12.47 15.22 15.95
CA SER A 469 -13.26 14.68 14.84
C SER A 469 -14.55 14.10 15.36
N LEU A 470 -15.65 14.36 14.66
CA LEU A 470 -16.96 13.82 14.94
C LEU A 470 -17.47 13.08 13.69
N ALA A 471 -18.10 11.96 13.87
CA ALA A 471 -18.71 11.16 12.81
C ALA A 471 -20.00 10.49 13.26
#